data_9a2626e655e1557ab75523dd6958c79b
#
_entry.id   9a2626e655e1557ab75523dd6958c79b
#
_cell.length_a   1.000
_cell.length_b   1.000
_cell.length_c   1.000
_cell.angle_alpha   90.00
_cell.angle_beta   90.00
_cell.angle_gamma   90.00
#
_symmetry.space_group_name_H-M   'P 1'
#
loop_
_entity.id
_entity.type
_entity.pdbx_description
1 polymer ?
#
loop_
_entity_poly.entity_id
_entity_poly.type
_entity_poly.pdbx_seq_one_letter_code
_entity_poly.pdbx_strand_id
1 'polypeptide(L)'
;MRMLNLGVVAHVDAGKTSLTERLLFDSGAIAHLGSVDGGDTRTDAMDLERRRGITIRSAVATFTVADRKVHLIDTPGHTDFVAEVERALGVLDGAILVLSAVEGVQPHTRVLMRTLQSLGVPTILFVNKIDRRGARHTGLLHDIRRMLSPMVIPCNSPDDLAPMPLGVPAAEVLAEHSDAVLQSYVDGLDPRLLHRELVRQTGEALVYPVFFGSAITGAGIDALRQGIVDLLPTADPASSGELDGTVFAIEYSGGRRFAVARLFSGTLKVRDRITFASGSGRATAVLDADYREATIRAGGIARIGGISGLRIGDRLGSATATPEPARFRPPTLEAVVTSPDEGLYAGLSHLADEDPLINVRPGPQPGSLIVSLYGEVQREVIAARLAEEFGVKAEFSAPQVVCVERLKRTGHAVKRMGETLFVATVGLRIEPGEVDSGVRYQLEAERGSLPAAFMTAIEDTVRAALATGPQGWRVVDCLVTLTHTGYSSPVTVAADFRNLTPLVLKEALEKAGTVVCQPMEQADIDMPADAVSTVLNLLVRCGGAPEMPVVRGDSATVRAIVPSGRLREIEQALPGLTNGHGTLIARFAGYQAL
;
A
#
# COMPACT_ATOMS: atom_id res chain seq x y z
N MET A 1 13.09 16.60 -21.95
CA MET A 1 13.80 15.79 -20.95
C MET A 1 12.88 14.65 -20.57
N ARG A 2 13.33 13.40 -20.66
CA ARG A 2 12.54 12.21 -20.30
C ARG A 2 12.43 12.12 -18.78
N MET A 3 11.31 11.66 -18.28
CA MET A 3 11.04 11.54 -16.84
C MET A 3 11.08 10.09 -16.42
N LEU A 4 11.66 9.83 -15.23
CA LEU A 4 11.72 8.52 -14.60
C LEU A 4 11.28 8.64 -13.14
N ASN A 5 10.21 7.95 -12.76
CA ASN A 5 9.79 7.83 -11.38
C ASN A 5 10.41 6.55 -10.82
N LEU A 6 11.43 6.72 -9.98
CA LEU A 6 12.28 5.64 -9.47
C LEU A 6 12.01 5.41 -8.00
N GLY A 7 11.65 4.19 -7.63
CA GLY A 7 11.52 3.77 -6.24
C GLY A 7 12.80 3.13 -5.71
N VAL A 8 13.15 3.39 -4.46
CA VAL A 8 14.20 2.63 -3.76
C VAL A 8 13.54 1.86 -2.61
N VAL A 9 13.61 0.54 -2.69
CA VAL A 9 13.03 -0.39 -1.71
C VAL A 9 14.12 -1.27 -1.10
N ALA A 10 14.01 -1.56 0.18
CA ALA A 10 15.00 -2.36 0.89
C ALA A 10 14.44 -2.97 2.17
N HIS A 11 15.06 -4.05 2.65
CA HIS A 11 14.88 -4.44 4.04
C HIS A 11 15.61 -3.46 4.97
N VAL A 12 15.23 -3.46 6.24
CA VAL A 12 15.85 -2.60 7.27
C VAL A 12 17.38 -2.84 7.28
N ASP A 13 18.16 -1.77 7.42
CA ASP A 13 19.63 -1.79 7.42
C ASP A 13 20.34 -2.20 6.12
N ALA A 14 19.64 -2.47 5.01
CA ALA A 14 20.32 -2.71 3.72
C ALA A 14 21.10 -1.50 3.17
N GLY A 15 20.81 -0.30 3.70
CA GLY A 15 21.44 0.95 3.28
C GLY A 15 20.66 1.71 2.23
N LYS A 16 19.32 1.63 2.28
CA LYS A 16 18.40 2.37 1.41
C LYS A 16 18.70 3.87 1.43
N THR A 17 18.60 4.50 2.61
CA THR A 17 18.85 5.94 2.79
C THR A 17 20.26 6.35 2.36
N SER A 18 21.28 5.52 2.67
CA SER A 18 22.66 5.78 2.23
C SER A 18 22.80 5.76 0.70
N LEU A 19 22.10 4.85 0.00
CA LEU A 19 22.08 4.82 -1.47
C LEU A 19 21.37 6.04 -2.05
N THR A 20 20.22 6.40 -1.48
CA THR A 20 19.45 7.58 -1.88
C THR A 20 20.27 8.86 -1.75
N GLU A 21 20.89 9.08 -0.59
CA GLU A 21 21.79 10.23 -0.35
C GLU A 21 22.98 10.25 -1.32
N ARG A 22 23.58 9.08 -1.60
CA ARG A 22 24.67 8.94 -2.57
C ARG A 22 24.24 9.32 -3.98
N LEU A 23 23.10 8.84 -4.45
CA LEU A 23 22.58 9.19 -5.79
C LEU A 23 22.29 10.69 -5.92
N LEU A 24 21.75 11.30 -4.87
CA LEU A 24 21.50 12.74 -4.81
C LEU A 24 22.81 13.56 -4.78
N PHE A 25 23.80 13.10 -4.03
CA PHE A 25 25.11 13.75 -3.94
C PHE A 25 25.88 13.67 -5.27
N ASP A 26 26.00 12.49 -5.85
CA ASP A 26 26.74 12.27 -7.11
C ASP A 26 26.07 12.93 -8.32
N SER A 27 24.77 13.26 -8.21
CA SER A 27 24.06 14.07 -9.22
C SER A 27 24.15 15.59 -8.98
N GLY A 28 24.76 16.03 -7.86
CA GLY A 28 24.84 17.44 -7.49
C GLY A 28 23.54 18.03 -6.93
N ALA A 29 22.52 17.19 -6.63
CA ALA A 29 21.26 17.65 -6.06
C ALA A 29 21.40 18.08 -4.59
N ILE A 30 22.39 17.55 -3.88
CA ILE A 30 22.79 17.95 -2.53
C ILE A 30 24.30 18.27 -2.49
N ALA A 31 24.68 19.25 -1.67
CA ALA A 31 26.06 19.71 -1.57
C ALA A 31 26.95 18.85 -0.65
N HIS A 32 26.33 18.14 0.29
CA HIS A 32 27.00 17.26 1.25
C HIS A 32 26.30 15.92 1.32
N LEU A 33 27.07 14.85 1.48
CA LEU A 33 26.55 13.51 1.68
C LEU A 33 26.03 13.42 3.11
N GLY A 34 24.71 13.28 3.30
CA GLY A 34 24.09 13.04 4.59
C GLY A 34 24.45 11.65 5.16
N SER A 35 24.47 11.53 6.47
CA SER A 35 24.71 10.29 7.20
C SER A 35 23.53 9.94 8.08
N VAL A 36 23.07 8.69 8.00
CA VAL A 36 22.00 8.18 8.87
C VAL A 36 22.42 8.29 10.35
N ASP A 37 23.67 7.95 10.65
CA ASP A 37 24.23 8.04 12.02
C ASP A 37 24.37 9.49 12.49
N GLY A 38 24.59 10.43 11.58
CA GLY A 38 24.69 11.88 11.84
C GLY A 38 23.34 12.58 11.95
N GLY A 39 22.27 11.96 11.47
CA GLY A 39 20.91 12.50 11.49
C GLY A 39 20.71 13.73 10.58
N ASP A 40 21.54 13.90 9.55
CA ASP A 40 21.53 15.02 8.60
C ASP A 40 21.10 14.63 7.18
N THR A 41 20.41 13.50 7.04
CA THR A 41 19.87 13.02 5.77
C THR A 41 18.71 13.89 5.29
N ARG A 42 18.63 14.14 3.98
CA ARG A 42 17.56 14.94 3.36
C ARG A 42 16.26 14.16 3.20
N THR A 43 16.34 12.85 3.09
CA THR A 43 15.18 11.99 2.84
C THR A 43 14.41 11.64 4.11
N ASP A 44 15.10 11.55 5.26
CA ASP A 44 14.46 11.31 6.55
C ASP A 44 14.10 12.66 7.19
N ALA A 45 12.91 13.17 6.88
CA ALA A 45 12.49 14.51 7.28
C ALA A 45 12.04 14.60 8.75
N MET A 46 11.62 13.47 9.36
CA MET A 46 11.09 13.43 10.72
C MET A 46 12.15 13.02 11.74
N ASP A 47 12.15 13.67 12.91
CA ASP A 47 13.04 13.29 14.02
C ASP A 47 12.82 11.84 14.46
N LEU A 48 11.60 11.33 14.31
CA LEU A 48 11.25 9.95 14.63
C LEU A 48 11.89 8.95 13.64
N GLU A 49 11.93 9.27 12.33
CA GLU A 49 12.62 8.48 11.30
C GLU A 49 14.11 8.36 11.62
N ARG A 50 14.74 9.49 11.95
CA ARG A 50 16.17 9.57 12.31
C ARG A 50 16.49 8.78 13.58
N ARG A 51 15.65 8.88 14.64
CA ARG A 51 15.86 8.16 15.90
C ARG A 51 15.72 6.66 15.77
N ARG A 52 14.83 6.20 14.86
CA ARG A 52 14.55 4.77 14.68
C ARG A 52 15.26 4.14 13.49
N GLY A 53 15.86 4.93 12.61
CA GLY A 53 16.50 4.46 11.38
C GLY A 53 15.53 3.81 10.40
N ILE A 54 14.24 4.22 10.43
CA ILE A 54 13.20 3.70 9.52
C ILE A 54 12.54 4.87 8.78
N THR A 55 12.35 4.72 7.49
CA THR A 55 11.52 5.65 6.71
C THR A 55 10.06 5.36 6.99
N ILE A 56 9.31 6.38 7.35
CA ILE A 56 7.88 6.31 7.71
C ILE A 56 7.03 6.86 6.58
N ARG A 57 7.44 7.98 5.96
CA ARG A 57 6.74 8.66 4.87
C ARG A 57 7.48 8.52 3.55
N SER A 58 6.72 8.38 2.48
CA SER A 58 7.27 8.47 1.13
C SER A 58 7.68 9.90 0.83
N ALA A 59 8.97 10.12 0.60
CA ALA A 59 9.52 11.41 0.20
C ALA A 59 9.84 11.41 -1.29
N VAL A 60 9.62 12.55 -1.96
CA VAL A 60 9.97 12.72 -3.38
C VAL A 60 11.15 13.69 -3.47
N ALA A 61 12.30 13.17 -3.91
CA ALA A 61 13.48 13.97 -4.24
C ALA A 61 13.70 13.98 -5.77
N THR A 62 14.29 15.04 -6.28
CA THR A 62 14.52 15.18 -7.73
C THR A 62 16.00 15.34 -8.02
N PHE A 63 16.49 14.60 -9.00
CA PHE A 63 17.84 14.79 -9.54
C PHE A 63 17.88 14.51 -11.05
N THR A 64 19.03 14.83 -11.67
CA THR A 64 19.23 14.61 -13.10
C THR A 64 20.37 13.64 -13.32
N VAL A 65 20.14 12.64 -14.19
CA VAL A 65 21.18 11.74 -14.68
C VAL A 65 21.14 11.74 -16.20
N ALA A 66 22.25 12.11 -16.83
CA ALA A 66 22.33 12.31 -18.28
C ALA A 66 21.20 13.23 -18.79
N ASP A 67 20.35 12.75 -19.71
CA ASP A 67 19.20 13.49 -20.26
C ASP A 67 17.88 13.24 -19.54
N ARG A 68 17.89 12.53 -18.41
CA ARG A 68 16.70 12.13 -17.66
C ARG A 68 16.53 12.92 -16.38
N LYS A 69 15.32 13.40 -16.14
CA LYS A 69 14.89 13.93 -14.83
C LYS A 69 14.33 12.76 -14.02
N VAL A 70 14.97 12.45 -12.91
CA VAL A 70 14.57 11.35 -12.01
C VAL A 70 13.83 11.91 -10.81
N HIS A 71 12.60 11.46 -10.59
CA HIS A 71 11.87 11.64 -9.34
C HIS A 71 12.09 10.38 -8.50
N LEU A 72 12.92 10.52 -7.48
CA LEU A 72 13.20 9.45 -6.54
C LEU A 72 12.09 9.44 -5.50
N ILE A 73 11.35 8.34 -5.43
CA ILE A 73 10.30 8.12 -4.45
C ILE A 73 10.87 7.16 -3.41
N ASP A 74 11.21 7.73 -2.25
CA ASP A 74 11.67 6.94 -1.11
C ASP A 74 10.46 6.30 -0.42
N THR A 75 10.50 4.98 -0.20
CA THR A 75 9.38 4.21 0.34
C THR A 75 9.69 3.69 1.73
N PRO A 76 8.69 3.58 2.63
CA PRO A 76 8.89 2.92 3.91
C PRO A 76 9.45 1.50 3.76
N GLY A 77 10.32 1.09 4.70
CA GLY A 77 10.90 -0.25 4.71
C GLY A 77 10.27 -1.20 5.73
N HIS A 78 9.32 -0.74 6.55
CA HIS A 78 8.71 -1.53 7.62
C HIS A 78 7.35 -2.09 7.22
N THR A 79 7.03 -3.31 7.67
CA THR A 79 5.79 -4.02 7.32
C THR A 79 4.51 -3.33 7.76
N ASP A 80 4.54 -2.52 8.85
CA ASP A 80 3.38 -1.76 9.32
C ASP A 80 2.97 -0.63 8.36
N PHE A 81 3.83 -0.28 7.38
CA PHE A 81 3.59 0.74 6.35
C PHE A 81 3.44 0.15 4.94
N VAL A 82 3.08 -1.13 4.86
CA VAL A 82 2.93 -1.84 3.58
C VAL A 82 1.99 -1.13 2.59
N ALA A 83 0.94 -0.50 3.09
CA ALA A 83 0.00 0.24 2.26
C ALA A 83 0.61 1.46 1.58
N GLU A 84 1.53 2.17 2.25
CA GLU A 84 2.28 3.27 1.65
C GLU A 84 3.26 2.77 0.59
N VAL A 85 3.92 1.64 0.87
CA VAL A 85 4.82 1.01 -0.10
C VAL A 85 4.07 0.66 -1.37
N GLU A 86 2.94 -0.04 -1.29
CA GLU A 86 2.15 -0.42 -2.46
C GLU A 86 1.67 0.79 -3.25
N ARG A 87 1.16 1.84 -2.57
CA ARG A 87 0.72 3.10 -3.22
C ARG A 87 1.87 3.76 -3.99
N ALA A 88 3.05 3.82 -3.39
CA ALA A 88 4.24 4.34 -4.04
C ALA A 88 4.66 3.46 -5.23
N LEU A 89 4.67 2.13 -5.07
CA LEU A 89 5.05 1.19 -6.14
C LEU A 89 4.15 1.30 -7.38
N GLY A 90 2.85 1.56 -7.20
CA GLY A 90 1.89 1.72 -8.30
C GLY A 90 2.11 2.94 -9.20
N VAL A 91 2.98 3.85 -8.80
CA VAL A 91 3.30 5.07 -9.57
C VAL A 91 4.73 5.11 -10.09
N LEU A 92 5.50 4.01 -9.98
CA LEU A 92 6.88 3.92 -10.44
C LEU A 92 6.97 3.54 -11.92
N ASP A 93 8.04 4.02 -12.57
CA ASP A 93 8.51 3.52 -13.87
C ASP A 93 9.54 2.40 -13.69
N GLY A 94 10.19 2.36 -12.53
CA GLY A 94 11.15 1.33 -12.15
C GLY A 94 11.54 1.42 -10.69
N ALA A 95 12.16 0.36 -10.19
CA ALA A 95 12.60 0.25 -8.80
C ALA A 95 14.05 -0.22 -8.68
N ILE A 96 14.70 0.18 -7.59
CA ILE A 96 15.95 -0.41 -7.13
C ILE A 96 15.65 -1.19 -5.85
N LEU A 97 15.83 -2.50 -5.88
CA LEU A 97 15.78 -3.34 -4.69
C LEU A 97 17.18 -3.48 -4.12
N VAL A 98 17.40 -2.89 -2.95
CA VAL A 98 18.70 -2.88 -2.27
C VAL A 98 18.84 -4.11 -1.37
N LEU A 99 19.96 -4.82 -1.55
CA LEU A 99 20.37 -5.95 -0.72
C LEU A 99 21.68 -5.62 -0.01
N SER A 100 21.93 -6.23 1.14
CA SER A 100 23.22 -6.15 1.83
C SER A 100 24.11 -7.33 1.48
N ALA A 101 25.35 -7.08 1.04
CA ALA A 101 26.33 -8.13 0.80
C ALA A 101 26.71 -8.90 2.08
N VAL A 102 26.52 -8.27 3.25
CA VAL A 102 26.82 -8.88 4.56
C VAL A 102 25.68 -9.78 5.02
N GLU A 103 24.46 -9.25 5.02
CA GLU A 103 23.26 -9.93 5.54
C GLU A 103 22.65 -10.88 4.51
N GLY A 104 22.91 -10.66 3.22
CA GLY A 104 22.38 -11.47 2.13
C GLY A 104 20.89 -11.23 1.85
N VAL A 105 20.23 -12.24 1.30
CA VAL A 105 18.79 -12.20 0.99
C VAL A 105 18.00 -12.43 2.27
N GLN A 106 17.40 -11.37 2.78
CA GLN A 106 16.57 -11.40 3.98
C GLN A 106 15.11 -11.80 3.65
N PRO A 107 14.35 -12.32 4.62
CA PRO A 107 12.93 -12.62 4.43
C PRO A 107 12.14 -11.46 3.83
N HIS A 108 12.32 -10.25 4.37
CA HIS A 108 11.64 -9.06 3.86
C HIS A 108 12.04 -8.69 2.42
N THR A 109 13.29 -8.92 2.02
CA THR A 109 13.73 -8.75 0.63
C THR A 109 12.93 -9.64 -0.34
N ARG A 110 12.62 -10.88 0.08
CA ARG A 110 11.80 -11.81 -0.73
C ARG A 110 10.37 -11.32 -0.87
N VAL A 111 9.79 -10.75 0.19
CA VAL A 111 8.45 -10.15 0.15
C VAL A 111 8.43 -8.97 -0.83
N LEU A 112 9.39 -8.04 -0.71
CA LEU A 112 9.51 -6.90 -1.61
C LEU A 112 9.68 -7.32 -3.07
N MET A 113 10.55 -8.30 -3.34
CA MET A 113 10.74 -8.81 -4.71
C MET A 113 9.46 -9.40 -5.30
N ARG A 114 8.72 -10.21 -4.54
CA ARG A 114 7.43 -10.76 -4.99
C ARG A 114 6.39 -9.67 -5.25
N THR A 115 6.37 -8.63 -4.42
CA THR A 115 5.47 -7.49 -4.63
C THR A 115 5.81 -6.76 -5.92
N LEU A 116 7.08 -6.46 -6.17
CA LEU A 116 7.56 -5.84 -7.41
C LEU A 116 7.20 -6.70 -8.64
N GLN A 117 7.42 -8.02 -8.56
CA GLN A 117 7.05 -8.96 -9.62
C GLN A 117 5.54 -8.98 -9.87
N SER A 118 4.72 -9.02 -8.83
CA SER A 118 3.25 -9.06 -8.96
C SER A 118 2.66 -7.78 -9.57
N LEU A 119 3.35 -6.66 -9.37
CA LEU A 119 2.99 -5.35 -9.93
C LEU A 119 3.60 -5.13 -11.33
N GLY A 120 4.47 -6.03 -11.80
CA GLY A 120 5.18 -5.87 -13.07
C GLY A 120 6.12 -4.65 -13.09
N VAL A 121 6.70 -4.25 -11.94
CA VAL A 121 7.59 -3.08 -11.85
C VAL A 121 8.98 -3.47 -12.35
N PRO A 122 9.52 -2.81 -13.40
CA PRO A 122 10.90 -2.97 -13.83
C PRO A 122 11.87 -2.76 -12.69
N THR A 123 12.72 -3.76 -12.38
CA THR A 123 13.50 -3.74 -11.14
C THR A 123 14.97 -4.04 -11.38
N ILE A 124 15.82 -3.17 -10.85
CA ILE A 124 17.27 -3.38 -10.73
C ILE A 124 17.57 -3.86 -9.31
N LEU A 125 18.40 -4.89 -9.15
CA LEU A 125 18.92 -5.33 -7.86
C LEU A 125 20.25 -4.63 -7.60
N PHE A 126 20.40 -4.02 -6.43
CA PHE A 126 21.66 -3.40 -6.01
C PHE A 126 22.18 -4.07 -4.74
N VAL A 127 23.31 -4.75 -4.86
CA VAL A 127 24.01 -5.40 -3.75
C VAL A 127 24.98 -4.40 -3.12
N ASN A 128 24.55 -3.83 -2.01
CA ASN A 128 25.25 -2.79 -1.26
C ASN A 128 26.18 -3.38 -0.20
N LYS A 129 27.05 -2.55 0.39
CA LYS A 129 27.97 -2.89 1.49
C LYS A 129 29.07 -3.90 1.12
N ILE A 130 29.49 -3.93 -0.14
CA ILE A 130 30.58 -4.81 -0.59
C ILE A 130 31.93 -4.49 0.09
N ASP A 131 32.10 -3.27 0.59
CA ASP A 131 33.26 -2.77 1.32
C ASP A 131 33.35 -3.27 2.77
N ARG A 132 32.28 -3.85 3.30
CA ARG A 132 32.21 -4.25 4.69
C ARG A 132 32.88 -5.61 4.94
N ARG A 133 33.53 -5.74 6.09
CA ARG A 133 34.07 -7.02 6.52
C ARG A 133 32.96 -8.06 6.67
N GLY A 134 33.13 -9.21 5.99
CA GLY A 134 32.14 -10.28 5.95
C GLY A 134 31.18 -10.19 4.75
N ALA A 135 31.39 -9.24 3.84
CA ALA A 135 30.63 -9.20 2.59
C ALA A 135 30.85 -10.50 1.78
N ARG A 136 29.75 -11.09 1.33
CA ARG A 136 29.73 -12.31 0.50
C ARG A 136 29.58 -11.89 -0.96
N HIS A 137 30.55 -12.26 -1.78
CA HIS A 137 30.56 -11.89 -3.19
C HIS A 137 29.88 -12.96 -4.06
N THR A 138 30.60 -14.03 -4.35
CA THR A 138 30.16 -15.08 -5.32
C THR A 138 28.97 -15.89 -4.83
N GLY A 139 28.93 -16.28 -3.54
CA GLY A 139 27.83 -17.06 -2.97
C GLY A 139 26.49 -16.32 -2.94
N LEU A 140 26.54 -14.98 -2.85
CA LEU A 140 25.32 -14.17 -2.80
C LEU A 140 24.55 -14.16 -4.12
N LEU A 141 25.23 -14.16 -5.28
CA LEU A 141 24.55 -14.25 -6.57
C LEU A 141 23.79 -15.57 -6.72
N HIS A 142 24.34 -16.67 -6.19
CA HIS A 142 23.66 -17.95 -6.13
C HIS A 142 22.40 -17.88 -5.26
N ASP A 143 22.52 -17.26 -4.07
CA ASP A 143 21.37 -17.04 -3.18
C ASP A 143 20.28 -16.17 -3.82
N ILE A 144 20.65 -15.11 -4.53
CA ILE A 144 19.73 -14.25 -5.27
C ILE A 144 18.98 -15.08 -6.32
N ARG A 145 19.68 -15.89 -7.13
CA ARG A 145 19.06 -16.76 -8.14
C ARG A 145 18.09 -17.76 -7.54
N ARG A 146 18.45 -18.36 -6.43
CA ARG A 146 17.63 -19.37 -5.75
C ARG A 146 16.43 -18.79 -5.02
N MET A 147 16.62 -17.64 -4.32
CA MET A 147 15.62 -17.13 -3.37
C MET A 147 14.77 -15.97 -3.89
N LEU A 148 15.25 -15.21 -4.90
CA LEU A 148 14.50 -14.09 -5.47
C LEU A 148 13.99 -14.40 -6.88
N SER A 149 14.90 -14.69 -7.82
CA SER A 149 14.53 -15.04 -9.19
C SER A 149 15.71 -15.70 -9.91
N PRO A 150 15.50 -16.77 -10.68
CA PRO A 150 16.53 -17.30 -11.57
C PRO A 150 16.87 -16.34 -12.72
N MET A 151 15.96 -15.40 -13.03
CA MET A 151 16.05 -14.46 -14.15
C MET A 151 16.90 -13.23 -13.83
N VAL A 152 18.06 -13.42 -13.16
CA VAL A 152 18.97 -12.33 -12.81
C VAL A 152 20.24 -12.35 -13.64
N ILE A 153 20.66 -11.18 -14.10
CA ILE A 153 21.87 -10.97 -14.91
C ILE A 153 22.81 -10.00 -14.19
N PRO A 154 24.02 -10.42 -13.75
CA PRO A 154 25.00 -9.50 -13.20
C PRO A 154 25.54 -8.57 -14.28
N CYS A 155 25.56 -7.27 -14.02
CA CYS A 155 26.04 -6.24 -14.95
C CYS A 155 27.46 -5.75 -14.64
N ASN A 156 27.92 -5.97 -13.40
CA ASN A 156 29.31 -5.77 -13.01
C ASN A 156 29.81 -6.91 -12.13
N SER A 157 31.11 -7.09 -12.09
CA SER A 157 31.75 -8.11 -11.29
C SER A 157 31.64 -7.81 -9.80
N PRO A 158 31.32 -8.80 -8.95
CA PRO A 158 31.29 -8.59 -7.51
C PRO A 158 32.67 -8.37 -6.87
N ASP A 159 33.76 -8.74 -7.54
CA ASP A 159 35.11 -8.73 -6.97
C ASP A 159 35.88 -7.43 -7.28
N ASP A 160 35.81 -6.94 -8.50
CA ASP A 160 36.54 -5.75 -8.98
C ASP A 160 35.64 -4.64 -9.52
N LEU A 161 34.33 -4.86 -9.53
CA LEU A 161 33.31 -3.95 -10.05
C LEU A 161 33.44 -3.63 -11.54
N ALA A 162 34.26 -4.36 -12.26
CA ALA A 162 34.41 -4.21 -13.71
C ALA A 162 33.08 -4.55 -14.42
N PRO A 163 32.71 -3.82 -15.50
CA PRO A 163 31.56 -4.16 -16.31
C PRO A 163 31.63 -5.59 -16.82
N MET A 164 30.56 -6.36 -16.65
CA MET A 164 30.48 -7.72 -17.17
C MET A 164 29.90 -7.71 -18.59
N PRO A 165 30.62 -8.27 -19.59
CA PRO A 165 30.07 -8.38 -20.93
C PRO A 165 28.89 -9.37 -20.92
N LEU A 166 27.87 -9.09 -21.74
CA LEU A 166 26.77 -10.01 -21.99
C LEU A 166 27.28 -11.19 -22.82
N GLY A 167 27.54 -12.29 -22.14
CA GLY A 167 28.02 -13.55 -22.75
C GLY A 167 26.99 -14.67 -22.63
N VAL A 168 27.48 -15.92 -22.76
CA VAL A 168 26.66 -17.13 -22.69
C VAL A 168 25.71 -17.18 -21.50
N PRO A 169 26.13 -16.89 -20.23
CA PRO A 169 25.21 -16.97 -19.10
C PRO A 169 24.07 -15.94 -19.16
N ALA A 170 24.29 -14.76 -19.76
CA ALA A 170 23.25 -13.78 -19.98
C ALA A 170 22.32 -14.19 -21.12
N ALA A 171 22.87 -14.76 -22.18
CA ALA A 171 22.10 -15.26 -23.32
C ALA A 171 21.14 -16.40 -22.90
N GLU A 172 21.56 -17.31 -22.02
CA GLU A 172 20.73 -18.39 -21.49
C GLU A 172 19.50 -17.81 -20.78
N VAL A 173 19.67 -16.79 -19.92
CA VAL A 173 18.57 -16.13 -19.22
C VAL A 173 17.64 -15.39 -20.19
N LEU A 174 18.21 -14.65 -21.15
CA LEU A 174 17.43 -13.86 -22.11
C LEU A 174 16.65 -14.73 -23.12
N ALA A 175 17.18 -15.92 -23.44
CA ALA A 175 16.56 -16.86 -24.36
C ALA A 175 15.22 -17.43 -23.84
N GLU A 176 15.01 -17.46 -22.53
CA GLU A 176 13.72 -17.90 -21.94
C GLU A 176 12.53 -17.06 -22.43
N HIS A 177 12.79 -15.83 -22.90
CA HIS A 177 11.77 -14.89 -23.36
C HIS A 177 12.06 -14.27 -24.74
N SER A 178 12.97 -14.89 -25.54
CA SER A 178 13.33 -14.38 -26.86
C SER A 178 13.84 -15.47 -27.80
N ASP A 179 13.03 -15.86 -28.77
CA ASP A 179 13.41 -16.79 -29.84
C ASP A 179 14.60 -16.25 -30.66
N ALA A 180 14.70 -14.92 -30.81
CA ALA A 180 15.83 -14.30 -31.52
C ALA A 180 17.16 -14.52 -30.80
N VAL A 181 17.18 -14.49 -29.47
CA VAL A 181 18.38 -14.82 -28.68
C VAL A 181 18.67 -16.30 -28.77
N LEU A 182 17.67 -17.16 -28.72
CA LEU A 182 17.84 -18.62 -28.88
C LEU A 182 18.47 -18.95 -30.24
N GLN A 183 18.00 -18.31 -31.31
CA GLN A 183 18.57 -18.50 -32.65
C GLN A 183 20.03 -18.01 -32.72
N SER A 184 20.34 -16.86 -32.08
CA SER A 184 21.72 -16.32 -32.06
C SER A 184 22.72 -17.24 -31.35
N TYR A 185 22.23 -18.16 -30.52
CA TYR A 185 23.07 -19.15 -29.86
C TYR A 185 23.73 -20.12 -30.87
N VAL A 186 23.03 -20.40 -31.99
CA VAL A 186 23.51 -21.26 -33.06
C VAL A 186 24.40 -20.50 -34.05
N ASP A 187 24.02 -19.25 -34.35
CA ASP A 187 24.65 -18.42 -35.39
C ASP A 187 25.84 -17.58 -34.89
N GLY A 188 26.08 -17.58 -33.59
CA GLY A 188 27.05 -16.72 -32.89
C GLY A 188 26.38 -15.58 -32.15
N LEU A 189 26.72 -15.41 -30.87
CA LEU A 189 26.09 -14.41 -29.99
C LEU A 189 26.36 -12.97 -30.49
N ASP A 190 25.30 -12.22 -30.77
CA ASP A 190 25.37 -10.79 -31.09
C ASP A 190 25.21 -9.96 -29.80
N PRO A 191 26.26 -9.26 -29.32
CA PRO A 191 26.18 -8.43 -28.11
C PRO A 191 25.13 -7.30 -28.21
N ARG A 192 24.84 -6.80 -29.41
CA ARG A 192 23.83 -5.74 -29.64
C ARG A 192 22.42 -6.29 -29.48
N LEU A 193 22.18 -7.53 -29.92
CA LEU A 193 20.91 -8.22 -29.70
C LEU A 193 20.72 -8.48 -28.22
N LEU A 194 21.71 -9.03 -27.53
CA LEU A 194 21.64 -9.30 -26.10
C LEU A 194 21.36 -8.04 -25.29
N HIS A 195 22.01 -6.92 -25.64
CA HIS A 195 21.76 -5.65 -24.96
C HIS A 195 20.32 -5.12 -25.20
N ARG A 196 19.82 -5.18 -26.43
CA ARG A 196 18.42 -4.79 -26.73
C ARG A 196 17.42 -5.64 -25.98
N GLU A 197 17.64 -6.96 -25.93
CA GLU A 197 16.77 -7.87 -25.19
C GLU A 197 16.85 -7.65 -23.68
N LEU A 198 18.03 -7.37 -23.13
CA LEU A 198 18.17 -7.00 -21.72
C LEU A 198 17.35 -5.76 -21.40
N VAL A 199 17.41 -4.70 -22.21
CA VAL A 199 16.61 -3.47 -22.02
C VAL A 199 15.12 -3.77 -22.11
N ARG A 200 14.68 -4.51 -23.14
CA ARG A 200 13.27 -4.87 -23.33
C ARG A 200 12.75 -5.70 -22.16
N GLN A 201 13.43 -6.80 -21.83
CA GLN A 201 12.97 -7.73 -20.80
C GLN A 201 13.06 -7.14 -19.39
N THR A 202 14.01 -6.24 -19.12
CA THR A 202 14.04 -5.47 -17.88
C THR A 202 12.82 -4.53 -17.80
N GLY A 203 12.51 -3.82 -18.90
CA GLY A 203 11.36 -2.93 -18.99
C GLY A 203 10.01 -3.66 -18.84
N GLU A 204 9.94 -4.93 -19.20
CA GLU A 204 8.77 -5.81 -19.04
C GLU A 204 8.77 -6.59 -17.70
N ALA A 205 9.73 -6.30 -16.79
CA ALA A 205 9.91 -6.98 -15.51
C ALA A 205 10.10 -8.51 -15.62
N LEU A 206 10.66 -9.00 -16.72
CA LEU A 206 10.94 -10.41 -16.96
C LEU A 206 12.35 -10.81 -16.49
N VAL A 207 13.31 -9.86 -16.54
CA VAL A 207 14.71 -10.05 -16.16
C VAL A 207 15.15 -8.95 -15.22
N TYR A 208 16.02 -9.27 -14.28
CA TYR A 208 16.47 -8.40 -13.20
C TYR A 208 17.98 -8.19 -13.25
N PRO A 209 18.48 -7.03 -13.74
CA PRO A 209 19.89 -6.68 -13.70
C PRO A 209 20.40 -6.55 -12.27
N VAL A 210 21.60 -7.07 -11.98
CA VAL A 210 22.24 -7.01 -10.67
C VAL A 210 23.50 -6.17 -10.75
N PHE A 211 23.61 -5.17 -9.88
CA PHE A 211 24.80 -4.34 -9.69
C PHE A 211 25.35 -4.51 -8.27
N PHE A 212 26.68 -4.55 -8.16
CA PHE A 212 27.40 -4.61 -6.90
C PHE A 212 28.07 -3.27 -6.61
N GLY A 213 28.05 -2.83 -5.35
CA GLY A 213 28.66 -1.57 -4.99
C GLY A 213 28.60 -1.23 -3.50
N SER A 214 29.02 -0.01 -3.17
CA SER A 214 28.95 0.57 -1.83
C SER A 214 28.43 2.00 -1.88
N ALA A 215 27.29 2.22 -1.26
CA ALA A 215 26.70 3.56 -1.15
C ALA A 215 27.60 4.51 -0.32
N ILE A 216 28.36 4.00 0.64
CA ILE A 216 29.24 4.81 1.49
C ILE A 216 30.50 5.24 0.73
N THR A 217 31.19 4.30 0.09
CA THR A 217 32.44 4.59 -0.62
C THR A 217 32.25 5.19 -2.01
N GLY A 218 31.06 5.00 -2.61
CA GLY A 218 30.75 5.38 -4.00
C GLY A 218 31.17 4.31 -5.02
N ALA A 219 31.82 3.24 -4.60
CA ALA A 219 32.26 2.18 -5.50
C ALA A 219 31.05 1.49 -6.19
N GLY A 220 31.09 1.33 -7.52
CA GLY A 220 30.02 0.71 -8.32
C GLY A 220 28.78 1.58 -8.54
N ILE A 221 28.71 2.80 -7.99
CA ILE A 221 27.54 3.68 -8.14
C ILE A 221 27.42 4.24 -9.55
N ASP A 222 28.53 4.52 -10.23
CA ASP A 222 28.49 4.97 -11.63
C ASP A 222 27.92 3.90 -12.56
N ALA A 223 28.25 2.61 -12.34
CA ALA A 223 27.67 1.52 -13.08
C ALA A 223 26.15 1.40 -12.83
N LEU A 224 25.70 1.56 -11.59
CA LEU A 224 24.28 1.60 -11.24
C LEU A 224 23.57 2.79 -11.92
N ARG A 225 24.15 4.00 -11.88
CA ARG A 225 23.60 5.19 -12.53
C ARG A 225 23.44 5.01 -14.04
N GLN A 226 24.45 4.40 -14.68
CA GLN A 226 24.35 4.05 -16.10
C GLN A 226 23.27 3.01 -16.35
N GLY A 227 23.17 1.97 -15.50
CA GLY A 227 22.09 0.97 -15.56
C GLY A 227 20.69 1.56 -15.41
N ILE A 228 20.50 2.54 -14.53
CA ILE A 228 19.23 3.28 -14.38
C ILE A 228 18.86 3.99 -15.70
N VAL A 229 19.85 4.60 -16.37
CA VAL A 229 19.64 5.30 -17.65
C VAL A 229 19.36 4.31 -18.79
N ASP A 230 20.10 3.25 -18.88
CA ASP A 230 20.05 2.36 -20.05
C ASP A 230 18.91 1.34 -19.98
N LEU A 231 18.60 0.82 -18.78
CA LEU A 231 17.74 -0.36 -18.62
C LEU A 231 16.33 -0.05 -18.16
N LEU A 232 16.10 1.06 -17.45
CA LEU A 232 14.75 1.38 -16.97
C LEU A 232 13.96 2.16 -18.01
N PRO A 233 12.65 1.88 -18.16
CA PRO A 233 11.78 2.64 -19.06
C PRO A 233 11.57 4.07 -18.55
N THR A 234 11.26 4.98 -19.45
CA THR A 234 10.92 6.37 -19.11
C THR A 234 9.58 6.74 -19.68
N ALA A 235 8.83 7.56 -18.98
CA ALA A 235 7.61 8.14 -19.49
C ALA A 235 7.93 9.12 -20.65
N ASP A 236 7.12 9.04 -21.73
CA ASP A 236 7.21 9.99 -22.83
C ASP A 236 6.45 11.27 -22.45
N PRO A 237 7.14 12.42 -22.24
CA PRO A 237 6.50 13.68 -21.91
C PRO A 237 5.66 14.27 -23.06
N ALA A 238 5.80 13.73 -24.27
CA ALA A 238 5.01 14.08 -25.43
C ALA A 238 3.71 13.28 -25.54
N SER A 239 3.40 12.41 -24.59
CA SER A 239 2.12 11.71 -24.52
C SER A 239 0.98 12.73 -24.44
N SER A 240 0.48 13.13 -25.62
CA SER A 240 -0.64 14.06 -25.79
C SER A 240 -1.94 13.26 -25.68
N GLY A 241 -2.70 13.51 -24.65
CA GLY A 241 -3.98 12.87 -24.42
C GLY A 241 -4.80 13.67 -23.42
N GLU A 242 -5.96 13.19 -23.09
CA GLU A 242 -6.71 13.69 -21.94
C GLU A 242 -5.88 13.51 -20.66
N LEU A 243 -6.14 14.37 -19.67
CA LEU A 243 -5.49 14.26 -18.37
C LEU A 243 -5.80 12.87 -17.77
N ASP A 244 -4.77 12.12 -17.48
CA ASP A 244 -4.84 10.89 -16.70
C ASP A 244 -3.72 10.87 -15.66
N GLY A 245 -4.07 10.58 -14.42
CA GLY A 245 -3.13 10.53 -13.31
C GLY A 245 -3.72 9.84 -12.10
N THR A 246 -2.89 9.58 -11.09
CA THR A 246 -3.31 8.97 -9.83
C THR A 246 -2.72 9.73 -8.65
N VAL A 247 -3.57 10.04 -7.67
CA VAL A 247 -3.15 10.61 -6.38
C VAL A 247 -2.57 9.49 -5.51
N PHE A 248 -1.31 9.57 -5.15
CA PHE A 248 -0.66 8.54 -4.33
C PHE A 248 -0.28 8.99 -2.91
N ALA A 249 -0.26 10.31 -2.66
CA ALA A 249 -0.01 10.86 -1.33
C ALA A 249 -0.79 12.16 -1.10
N ILE A 250 -0.97 12.51 0.17
CA ILE A 250 -1.41 13.83 0.62
C ILE A 250 -0.28 14.41 1.47
N GLU A 251 0.08 15.65 1.20
CA GLU A 251 1.12 16.38 1.92
C GLU A 251 0.57 17.70 2.45
N TYR A 252 1.10 18.14 3.58
CA TYR A 252 0.83 19.46 4.13
C TYR A 252 2.13 20.27 4.14
N SER A 253 2.09 21.44 3.50
CA SER A 253 3.24 22.35 3.42
C SER A 253 2.76 23.80 3.61
N GLY A 254 3.39 24.51 4.55
CA GLY A 254 3.01 25.89 4.85
C GLY A 254 1.53 26.04 5.27
N GLY A 255 0.97 25.08 5.98
CA GLY A 255 -0.45 25.06 6.41
C GLY A 255 -1.43 24.78 5.26
N ARG A 256 -0.95 24.41 4.07
CA ARG A 256 -1.79 24.07 2.92
C ARG A 256 -1.72 22.58 2.61
N ARG A 257 -2.87 22.03 2.25
CA ARG A 257 -3.03 20.66 1.79
C ARG A 257 -2.74 20.56 0.30
N PHE A 258 -1.91 19.58 -0.08
CA PHE A 258 -1.61 19.23 -1.46
C PHE A 258 -1.89 17.74 -1.71
N ALA A 259 -2.62 17.44 -2.77
CA ALA A 259 -2.69 16.08 -3.30
C ALA A 259 -1.49 15.87 -4.24
N VAL A 260 -0.70 14.84 -3.97
CA VAL A 260 0.46 14.48 -4.79
C VAL A 260 0.04 13.42 -5.78
N ALA A 261 0.13 13.74 -7.06
CA ALA A 261 -0.30 12.87 -8.14
C ALA A 261 0.78 12.66 -9.18
N ARG A 262 0.87 11.44 -9.72
CA ARG A 262 1.60 11.16 -10.95
C ARG A 262 0.68 11.33 -12.15
N LEU A 263 1.16 11.98 -13.21
CA LEU A 263 0.46 12.06 -14.49
C LEU A 263 0.97 10.97 -15.43
N PHE A 264 0.07 10.19 -16.01
CA PHE A 264 0.35 9.18 -17.04
C PHE A 264 0.18 9.75 -18.45
N SER A 265 -0.78 10.66 -18.65
CA SER A 265 -0.99 11.38 -19.90
C SER A 265 -1.49 12.81 -19.69
N GLY A 266 -1.47 13.60 -20.74
CA GLY A 266 -1.94 14.98 -20.73
C GLY A 266 -1.04 15.96 -19.99
N THR A 267 -1.63 17.10 -19.65
CA THR A 267 -0.94 18.19 -18.94
C THR A 267 -1.85 18.78 -17.87
N LEU A 268 -1.24 19.28 -16.78
CA LEU A 268 -1.93 19.95 -15.70
C LEU A 268 -1.26 21.28 -15.37
N LYS A 269 -2.05 22.34 -15.25
CA LYS A 269 -1.59 23.69 -14.86
C LYS A 269 -2.57 24.32 -13.86
N VAL A 270 -2.14 25.40 -13.27
CA VAL A 270 -2.99 26.22 -12.38
C VAL A 270 -4.26 26.66 -13.10
N ARG A 271 -5.39 26.62 -12.37
CA ARG A 271 -6.75 26.91 -12.81
C ARG A 271 -7.42 25.82 -13.69
N ASP A 272 -6.73 24.74 -14.03
CA ASP A 272 -7.39 23.63 -14.70
C ASP A 272 -8.48 22.99 -13.80
N ARG A 273 -9.55 22.53 -14.44
CA ARG A 273 -10.59 21.77 -13.78
C ARG A 273 -10.23 20.29 -13.85
N ILE A 274 -10.18 19.66 -12.71
CA ILE A 274 -9.87 18.25 -12.55
C ILE A 274 -11.16 17.51 -12.18
N THR A 275 -11.45 16.46 -12.91
CA THR A 275 -12.57 15.54 -12.62
C THR A 275 -11.98 14.29 -11.94
N PHE A 276 -12.68 13.75 -10.95
CA PHE A 276 -12.31 12.54 -10.21
C PHE A 276 -13.58 11.84 -9.69
N ALA A 277 -13.48 10.62 -9.19
CA ALA A 277 -14.63 9.78 -8.89
C ALA A 277 -15.69 10.44 -7.98
N SER A 278 -15.28 11.19 -6.96
CA SER A 278 -16.20 11.86 -6.03
C SER A 278 -16.63 13.27 -6.44
N GLY A 279 -16.18 13.78 -7.63
CA GLY A 279 -16.57 15.11 -8.07
C GLY A 279 -15.62 15.79 -9.04
N SER A 280 -15.56 17.10 -8.97
CA SER A 280 -14.62 17.91 -9.75
C SER A 280 -14.23 19.16 -8.97
N GLY A 281 -13.02 19.67 -9.22
CA GLY A 281 -12.55 20.89 -8.59
C GLY A 281 -11.60 21.66 -9.52
N ARG A 282 -11.26 22.90 -9.11
CA ARG A 282 -10.29 23.71 -9.83
C ARG A 282 -9.00 23.81 -9.03
N ALA A 283 -7.88 23.45 -9.63
CA ALA A 283 -6.57 23.58 -9.00
C ALA A 283 -6.21 25.04 -8.77
N THR A 284 -5.99 25.45 -7.52
CA THR A 284 -5.54 26.82 -7.19
C THR A 284 -4.03 26.93 -7.16
N ALA A 285 -3.32 25.81 -7.03
CA ALA A 285 -1.88 25.69 -7.13
C ALA A 285 -1.53 24.37 -7.80
N VAL A 286 -0.54 24.37 -8.66
CA VAL A 286 0.09 23.19 -9.25
C VAL A 286 1.60 23.39 -9.13
N LEU A 287 2.24 22.55 -8.27
CA LEU A 287 3.67 22.63 -8.03
C LEU A 287 4.34 21.34 -8.52
N ASP A 288 5.59 21.46 -8.93
CA ASP A 288 6.43 20.31 -9.27
C ASP A 288 6.98 19.60 -8.01
N ALA A 289 7.81 18.59 -8.23
CA ALA A 289 8.46 17.86 -7.15
C ALA A 289 9.40 18.72 -6.27
N ASP A 290 9.82 19.88 -6.75
CA ASP A 290 10.68 20.83 -6.03
C ASP A 290 9.88 22.01 -5.42
N TYR A 291 8.54 21.88 -5.32
CA TYR A 291 7.61 22.90 -4.79
C TYR A 291 7.58 24.22 -5.58
N ARG A 292 7.91 24.18 -6.88
CA ARG A 292 7.85 25.34 -7.78
C ARG A 292 6.57 25.28 -8.62
N GLU A 293 5.91 26.41 -8.80
CA GLU A 293 4.75 26.49 -9.70
C GLU A 293 5.18 26.14 -11.13
N ALA A 294 4.49 25.16 -11.73
CA ALA A 294 4.84 24.64 -13.03
C ALA A 294 3.64 24.04 -13.75
N THR A 295 3.77 23.93 -15.08
CA THR A 295 2.90 23.06 -15.88
C THR A 295 3.50 21.65 -15.85
N ILE A 296 2.76 20.68 -15.31
CA ILE A 296 3.20 19.31 -15.22
C ILE A 296 2.68 18.53 -16.43
N ARG A 297 3.56 17.74 -17.04
CA ARG A 297 3.27 16.90 -18.21
C ARG A 297 3.28 15.43 -17.82
N ALA A 298 2.85 14.57 -18.73
CA ALA A 298 2.94 13.12 -18.62
C ALA A 298 4.31 12.67 -18.07
N GLY A 299 4.30 11.71 -17.15
CA GLY A 299 5.47 11.25 -16.40
C GLY A 299 5.87 12.11 -15.21
N GLY A 300 5.32 13.33 -15.07
CA GLY A 300 5.64 14.22 -13.96
C GLY A 300 4.82 13.97 -12.70
N ILE A 301 5.36 14.45 -11.57
CA ILE A 301 4.67 14.50 -10.29
C ILE A 301 4.13 15.91 -10.07
N ALA A 302 2.84 16.01 -9.77
CA ALA A 302 2.12 17.24 -9.50
C ALA A 302 1.69 17.31 -8.03
N ARG A 303 1.97 18.43 -7.35
CA ARG A 303 1.33 18.79 -6.08
C ARG A 303 0.16 19.73 -6.36
N ILE A 304 -1.05 19.26 -6.12
CA ILE A 304 -2.30 19.91 -6.50
C ILE A 304 -2.94 20.52 -5.25
N GLY A 305 -3.01 21.85 -5.20
CA GLY A 305 -3.64 22.60 -4.11
C GLY A 305 -5.03 23.13 -4.49
N GLY A 306 -5.88 23.32 -3.46
CA GLY A 306 -7.21 23.96 -3.60
C GLY A 306 -8.37 23.05 -3.91
N ILE A 307 -8.16 21.73 -3.96
CA ILE A 307 -9.22 20.72 -4.14
C ILE A 307 -9.25 19.82 -2.90
N SER A 308 -10.10 20.14 -1.94
CA SER A 308 -10.20 19.41 -0.66
C SER A 308 -10.78 18.00 -0.82
N GLY A 309 -11.55 17.75 -1.89
CA GLY A 309 -12.19 16.45 -2.15
C GLY A 309 -11.25 15.38 -2.74
N LEU A 310 -10.06 15.75 -3.22
CA LEU A 310 -9.09 14.76 -3.74
C LEU A 310 -8.57 13.87 -2.60
N ARG A 311 -8.59 12.57 -2.83
CA ARG A 311 -8.11 11.56 -1.88
C ARG A 311 -7.04 10.68 -2.51
N ILE A 312 -6.27 10.01 -1.68
CA ILE A 312 -5.33 8.97 -2.14
C ILE A 312 -6.11 7.87 -2.87
N GLY A 313 -5.60 7.47 -4.04
CA GLY A 313 -6.23 6.50 -4.93
C GLY A 313 -7.14 7.11 -6.00
N ASP A 314 -7.48 8.41 -5.92
CA ASP A 314 -8.29 9.04 -6.95
C ASP A 314 -7.56 9.08 -8.30
N ARG A 315 -8.30 8.69 -9.36
CA ARG A 315 -7.89 8.90 -10.76
C ARG A 315 -8.30 10.31 -11.20
N LEU A 316 -7.38 11.02 -11.82
CA LEU A 316 -7.57 12.36 -12.36
C LEU A 316 -7.98 12.27 -13.82
N GLY A 317 -8.95 13.08 -14.25
CA GLY A 317 -9.34 13.26 -15.66
C GLY A 317 -10.56 12.44 -16.09
N SER A 318 -10.81 11.25 -15.59
CA SER A 318 -11.98 10.43 -15.93
C SER A 318 -12.91 10.23 -14.74
N ALA A 319 -14.18 10.63 -14.89
CA ALA A 319 -15.23 10.37 -13.90
C ALA A 319 -15.68 8.89 -13.88
N THR A 320 -15.34 8.12 -14.90
CA THR A 320 -15.80 6.74 -15.10
C THR A 320 -14.77 5.68 -14.71
N ALA A 321 -13.53 6.07 -14.47
CA ALA A 321 -12.54 5.15 -13.96
C ALA A 321 -12.89 4.82 -12.50
N THR A 322 -13.53 3.67 -12.28
CA THR A 322 -13.58 3.06 -10.97
C THR A 322 -12.14 2.96 -10.46
N PRO A 323 -11.84 3.42 -9.25
CA PRO A 323 -10.55 3.12 -8.63
C PRO A 323 -10.35 1.61 -8.73
N GLU A 324 -9.18 1.16 -9.19
CA GLU A 324 -8.86 -0.26 -9.02
C GLU A 324 -9.09 -0.58 -7.54
N PRO A 325 -9.79 -1.70 -7.24
CA PRO A 325 -9.99 -2.07 -5.85
C PRO A 325 -8.61 -2.09 -5.20
N ALA A 326 -8.50 -1.35 -4.10
CA ALA A 326 -7.23 -1.28 -3.36
C ALA A 326 -6.77 -2.72 -3.13
N ARG A 327 -5.64 -3.09 -3.69
CA ARG A 327 -4.98 -4.39 -3.47
C ARG A 327 -4.44 -4.46 -2.04
N PHE A 328 -4.66 -3.38 -1.29
CA PHE A 328 -4.20 -3.20 0.07
C PHE A 328 -4.94 -4.14 1.00
N ARG A 329 -4.17 -4.91 1.73
CA ARG A 329 -4.67 -5.58 2.91
C ARG A 329 -5.30 -4.52 3.83
N PRO A 330 -6.57 -4.65 4.23
CA PRO A 330 -7.13 -3.73 5.22
C PRO A 330 -6.40 -3.93 6.55
N PRO A 331 -6.27 -2.89 7.37
CA PRO A 331 -5.74 -3.04 8.72
C PRO A 331 -6.65 -3.97 9.52
N THR A 332 -6.05 -4.94 10.21
CA THR A 332 -6.77 -5.98 10.96
C THR A 332 -6.80 -5.71 12.47
N LEU A 333 -6.16 -4.66 12.92
CA LEU A 333 -6.12 -4.23 14.31
C LEU A 333 -6.81 -2.87 14.46
N GLU A 334 -7.33 -2.60 15.64
CA GLU A 334 -7.80 -1.28 16.03
C GLU A 334 -7.46 -0.98 17.48
N ALA A 335 -7.35 0.30 17.81
CA ALA A 335 -7.16 0.76 19.18
C ALA A 335 -8.12 1.92 19.47
N VAL A 336 -8.59 1.98 20.71
CA VAL A 336 -9.30 3.15 21.25
C VAL A 336 -8.25 4.18 21.65
N VAL A 337 -8.45 5.41 21.21
CA VAL A 337 -7.57 6.54 21.50
C VAL A 337 -8.30 7.55 22.35
N THR A 338 -7.70 7.96 23.43
CA THR A 338 -8.19 8.99 24.33
C THR A 338 -7.13 10.06 24.55
N SER A 339 -7.54 11.26 24.87
CA SER A 339 -6.65 12.35 25.25
C SER A 339 -7.40 13.32 26.18
N PRO A 340 -6.71 13.88 27.19
CA PRO A 340 -7.23 14.99 27.94
C PRO A 340 -7.15 16.32 27.16
N ASP A 341 -6.36 16.36 26.07
CA ASP A 341 -6.10 17.55 25.29
C ASP A 341 -7.20 17.76 24.23
N GLU A 342 -7.60 19.01 24.03
CA GLU A 342 -8.43 19.40 22.90
C GLU A 342 -7.64 19.23 21.60
N GLY A 343 -8.31 18.76 20.51
CA GLY A 343 -7.66 18.63 19.20
C GLY A 343 -7.35 17.20 18.79
N LEU A 344 -7.63 16.18 19.61
CA LEU A 344 -7.43 14.77 19.24
C LEU A 344 -8.09 14.41 17.90
N TYR A 345 -9.36 14.81 17.72
CA TYR A 345 -10.09 14.56 16.47
C TYR A 345 -9.44 15.27 15.27
N ALA A 346 -9.04 16.52 15.44
CA ALA A 346 -8.40 17.29 14.37
C ALA A 346 -7.04 16.67 13.98
N GLY A 347 -6.22 16.31 14.96
CA GLY A 347 -4.93 15.66 14.73
C GLY A 347 -5.08 14.30 14.02
N LEU A 348 -5.95 13.43 14.54
CA LEU A 348 -6.20 12.12 13.92
C LEU A 348 -6.84 12.25 12.53
N SER A 349 -7.75 13.20 12.32
CA SER A 349 -8.34 13.45 11.00
C SER A 349 -7.29 13.91 9.98
N HIS A 350 -6.33 14.73 10.41
CA HIS A 350 -5.22 15.15 9.59
C HIS A 350 -4.32 13.96 9.20
N LEU A 351 -4.00 13.08 10.16
CA LEU A 351 -3.24 11.87 9.91
C LEU A 351 -3.99 10.90 9.00
N ALA A 352 -5.31 10.78 9.15
CA ALA A 352 -6.17 9.95 8.30
C ALA A 352 -6.31 10.51 6.87
N ASP A 353 -6.15 11.81 6.67
CA ASP A 353 -6.11 12.39 5.33
C ASP A 353 -4.83 11.98 4.57
N GLU A 354 -3.71 11.84 5.28
CA GLU A 354 -2.45 11.33 4.76
C GLU A 354 -2.41 9.80 4.63
N ASP A 355 -3.08 9.07 5.54
CA ASP A 355 -3.27 7.62 5.47
C ASP A 355 -4.74 7.26 5.74
N PRO A 356 -5.58 7.13 4.69
CA PRO A 356 -6.99 6.83 4.84
C PRO A 356 -7.30 5.51 5.56
N LEU A 357 -6.31 4.61 5.63
CA LEU A 357 -6.47 3.30 6.26
C LEU A 357 -6.44 3.37 7.79
N ILE A 358 -6.01 4.50 8.38
CA ILE A 358 -6.18 4.77 9.82
C ILE A 358 -7.68 4.77 10.22
N ASN A 359 -8.60 5.14 9.31
CA ASN A 359 -10.05 4.99 9.46
C ASN A 359 -10.57 5.49 10.81
N VAL A 360 -10.38 6.78 11.10
CA VAL A 360 -10.79 7.42 12.37
C VAL A 360 -12.31 7.43 12.51
N ARG A 361 -12.81 6.92 13.64
CA ARG A 361 -14.24 6.88 13.95
C ARG A 361 -14.51 7.13 15.44
N PRO A 362 -15.73 7.54 15.82
CA PRO A 362 -16.10 7.72 17.22
C PRO A 362 -15.90 6.43 18.03
N GLY A 363 -15.35 6.56 19.23
CA GLY A 363 -15.14 5.46 20.16
C GLY A 363 -16.34 5.25 21.11
N PRO A 364 -16.24 4.23 21.99
CA PRO A 364 -17.34 3.85 22.89
C PRO A 364 -17.58 4.85 24.03
N GLN A 365 -16.60 5.68 24.36
CA GLN A 365 -16.71 6.70 25.42
C GLN A 365 -16.79 8.08 24.78
N PRO A 366 -17.51 9.04 25.40
CA PRO A 366 -17.52 10.42 24.92
C PRO A 366 -16.09 10.98 24.80
N GLY A 367 -15.77 11.52 23.63
CA GLY A 367 -14.44 12.08 23.35
C GLY A 367 -13.36 11.05 22.98
N SER A 368 -13.64 9.74 23.06
CA SER A 368 -12.74 8.71 22.55
C SER A 368 -12.91 8.51 21.05
N LEU A 369 -11.82 8.07 20.38
CA LEU A 369 -11.81 7.74 18.95
C LEU A 369 -11.25 6.33 18.78
N ILE A 370 -11.63 5.68 17.71
CA ILE A 370 -11.06 4.40 17.27
C ILE A 370 -10.23 4.64 16.04
N VAL A 371 -9.06 4.04 16.00
CA VAL A 371 -8.17 4.03 14.84
C VAL A 371 -7.85 2.62 14.42
N SER A 372 -7.81 2.37 13.11
CA SER A 372 -7.36 1.10 12.54
C SER A 372 -5.83 1.11 12.39
N LEU A 373 -5.19 -0.05 12.61
CA LEU A 373 -3.72 -0.19 12.68
C LEU A 373 -3.25 -1.46 11.96
N TYR A 374 -2.06 -1.38 11.37
CA TYR A 374 -1.35 -2.56 10.86
C TYR A 374 -0.47 -3.23 11.93
N GLY A 375 0.02 -2.44 12.90
CA GLY A 375 0.87 -2.96 13.95
C GLY A 375 1.23 -1.93 15.02
N GLU A 376 2.12 -2.37 15.91
CA GLU A 376 2.52 -1.59 17.07
C GLU A 376 3.39 -0.39 16.70
N VAL A 377 4.26 -0.54 15.68
CA VAL A 377 5.14 0.56 15.24
C VAL A 377 4.30 1.69 14.65
N GLN A 378 3.25 1.38 13.87
CA GLN A 378 2.34 2.40 13.36
C GLN A 378 1.62 3.14 14.50
N ARG A 379 1.17 2.42 15.56
CA ARG A 379 0.57 3.02 16.75
C ARG A 379 1.52 4.03 17.42
N GLU A 380 2.78 3.64 17.63
CA GLU A 380 3.78 4.51 18.24
C GLU A 380 4.11 5.73 17.37
N VAL A 381 4.13 5.57 16.06
CA VAL A 381 4.32 6.66 15.11
C VAL A 381 3.16 7.64 15.18
N ILE A 382 1.91 7.17 15.19
CA ILE A 382 0.72 8.02 15.33
C ILE A 382 0.76 8.79 16.65
N ALA A 383 1.11 8.12 17.76
CA ALA A 383 1.23 8.75 19.07
C ALA A 383 2.29 9.86 19.11
N ALA A 384 3.47 9.57 18.55
CA ALA A 384 4.57 10.54 18.49
C ALA A 384 4.20 11.75 17.62
N ARG A 385 3.58 11.53 16.46
CA ARG A 385 3.14 12.60 15.57
C ARG A 385 2.05 13.48 16.20
N LEU A 386 1.09 12.88 16.91
CA LEU A 386 0.09 13.65 17.64
C LEU A 386 0.75 14.58 18.67
N ALA A 387 1.77 14.09 19.39
CA ALA A 387 2.49 14.88 20.36
C ALA A 387 3.38 15.96 19.72
N GLU A 388 4.14 15.63 18.69
CA GLU A 388 5.13 16.52 18.07
C GLU A 388 4.50 17.56 17.12
N GLU A 389 3.54 17.15 16.27
CA GLU A 389 2.93 18.01 15.27
C GLU A 389 1.70 18.78 15.79
N PHE A 390 0.94 18.20 16.72
CA PHE A 390 -0.34 18.77 17.20
C PHE A 390 -0.35 19.11 18.69
N GLY A 391 0.70 18.76 19.44
CA GLY A 391 0.75 19.00 20.90
C GLY A 391 -0.24 18.14 21.70
N VAL A 392 -0.77 17.06 21.11
CA VAL A 392 -1.80 16.20 21.72
C VAL A 392 -1.16 14.96 22.31
N LYS A 393 -1.27 14.77 23.62
CA LYS A 393 -0.83 13.55 24.31
C LYS A 393 -1.96 12.52 24.25
N ALA A 394 -1.80 11.53 23.37
CA ALA A 394 -2.79 10.48 23.16
C ALA A 394 -2.42 9.20 23.89
N GLU A 395 -3.39 8.58 24.54
CA GLU A 395 -3.31 7.25 25.13
C GLU A 395 -4.05 6.24 24.26
N PHE A 396 -3.40 5.13 23.95
CA PHE A 396 -3.94 4.06 23.12
C PHE A 396 -4.24 2.84 23.99
N SER A 397 -5.43 2.25 23.81
CA SER A 397 -5.68 0.90 24.34
C SER A 397 -4.76 -0.13 23.68
N ALA A 398 -4.67 -1.32 24.28
CA ALA A 398 -4.07 -2.46 23.60
C ALA A 398 -4.80 -2.69 22.25
N PRO A 399 -4.07 -2.93 21.14
CA PRO A 399 -4.68 -3.22 19.86
C PRO A 399 -5.56 -4.47 19.93
N GLN A 400 -6.76 -4.38 19.38
CA GLN A 400 -7.71 -5.48 19.29
C GLN A 400 -7.95 -5.84 17.82
N VAL A 401 -8.28 -7.11 17.56
CA VAL A 401 -8.59 -7.58 16.22
C VAL A 401 -9.93 -7.02 15.77
N VAL A 402 -9.99 -6.47 14.57
CA VAL A 402 -11.23 -5.92 13.97
C VAL A 402 -12.12 -7.07 13.52
N CYS A 403 -13.14 -7.39 14.30
CA CYS A 403 -14.18 -8.33 13.92
C CYS A 403 -15.29 -7.66 13.09
N VAL A 404 -16.14 -8.47 12.50
CA VAL A 404 -17.35 -8.05 11.81
C VAL A 404 -18.54 -8.89 12.25
N GLU A 405 -19.74 -8.39 12.02
CA GLU A 405 -20.96 -9.16 12.21
C GLU A 405 -21.55 -9.57 10.86
N ARG A 406 -21.93 -10.84 10.71
CA ARG A 406 -22.71 -11.34 9.58
C ARG A 406 -24.08 -11.83 10.04
N LEU A 407 -25.07 -11.68 9.18
CA LEU A 407 -26.42 -12.13 9.48
C LEU A 407 -26.51 -13.65 9.47
N LYS A 408 -27.28 -14.22 10.40
CA LYS A 408 -27.59 -15.65 10.44
C LYS A 408 -28.75 -16.03 9.51
N ARG A 409 -29.71 -15.12 9.32
CA ARG A 409 -30.93 -15.32 8.53
C ARG A 409 -31.52 -13.98 8.12
N THR A 410 -32.56 -14.03 7.30
CA THR A 410 -33.35 -12.84 6.95
C THR A 410 -34.12 -12.32 8.17
N GLY A 411 -34.09 -10.99 8.36
CA GLY A 411 -34.91 -10.29 9.34
C GLY A 411 -35.71 -9.16 8.68
N HIS A 412 -36.86 -8.83 9.24
CA HIS A 412 -37.65 -7.70 8.76
C HIS A 412 -38.35 -6.98 9.89
N ALA A 413 -38.52 -5.66 9.71
CA ALA A 413 -39.29 -4.83 10.63
C ALA A 413 -39.97 -3.69 9.86
N VAL A 414 -41.11 -3.27 10.34
CA VAL A 414 -41.88 -2.13 9.83
C VAL A 414 -42.37 -1.30 10.99
N LYS A 415 -42.18 -0.01 10.94
CA LYS A 415 -42.84 0.95 11.85
C LYS A 415 -43.67 1.92 11.03
N ARG A 416 -44.94 1.99 11.36
CA ARG A 416 -45.90 2.82 10.66
C ARG A 416 -46.10 4.16 11.37
N MET A 417 -46.50 5.14 10.60
CA MET A 417 -46.93 6.42 11.13
C MET A 417 -48.03 6.22 12.19
N GLY A 418 -47.91 6.86 13.34
CA GLY A 418 -48.80 6.72 14.50
C GLY A 418 -48.37 5.61 15.49
N GLU A 419 -47.43 4.74 15.14
CA GLU A 419 -46.85 3.76 16.07
C GLU A 419 -45.66 4.35 16.85
N THR A 420 -45.11 5.47 16.39
CA THR A 420 -43.97 6.16 16.97
C THR A 420 -44.20 7.65 17.01
N LEU A 421 -43.28 8.39 17.63
CA LEU A 421 -43.33 9.85 17.64
C LEU A 421 -43.00 10.50 16.28
N PHE A 422 -42.52 9.71 15.33
CA PHE A 422 -42.08 10.20 14.02
C PHE A 422 -43.23 10.10 13.00
N VAL A 423 -43.39 11.17 12.20
CA VAL A 423 -44.44 11.26 11.19
C VAL A 423 -43.95 10.60 9.87
N ALA A 424 -43.54 9.35 9.95
CA ALA A 424 -43.02 8.58 8.84
C ALA A 424 -43.35 7.09 8.98
N THR A 425 -43.35 6.36 7.85
CA THR A 425 -43.38 4.90 7.79
C THR A 425 -42.09 4.42 7.14
N VAL A 426 -41.40 3.48 7.78
CA VAL A 426 -40.22 2.80 7.25
C VAL A 426 -40.37 1.29 7.49
N GLY A 427 -40.16 0.50 6.43
CA GLY A 427 -40.05 -0.95 6.53
C GLY A 427 -38.78 -1.43 5.86
N LEU A 428 -37.99 -2.20 6.59
CA LEU A 428 -36.73 -2.76 6.12
C LEU A 428 -36.74 -4.29 6.21
N ARG A 429 -36.22 -4.93 5.16
CA ARG A 429 -35.83 -6.33 5.14
C ARG A 429 -34.32 -6.37 5.02
N ILE A 430 -33.66 -7.18 5.85
CA ILE A 430 -32.20 -7.39 5.83
C ILE A 430 -31.92 -8.88 5.63
N GLU A 431 -31.09 -9.20 4.66
CA GLU A 431 -30.81 -10.55 4.19
C GLU A 431 -29.28 -10.78 4.13
N PRO A 432 -28.82 -12.01 4.46
CA PRO A 432 -27.40 -12.36 4.25
C PRO A 432 -27.04 -12.18 2.77
N GLY A 433 -25.90 -11.53 2.51
CA GLY A 433 -25.31 -11.41 1.19
C GLY A 433 -24.21 -12.45 0.97
N GLU A 434 -23.66 -12.46 -0.25
CA GLU A 434 -22.47 -13.24 -0.56
C GLU A 434 -21.26 -12.70 0.21
N VAL A 435 -20.27 -13.56 0.46
CA VAL A 435 -19.01 -13.16 1.09
C VAL A 435 -18.35 -12.06 0.26
N ASP A 436 -17.85 -11.02 0.93
CA ASP A 436 -17.22 -9.83 0.34
C ASP A 436 -18.16 -8.97 -0.55
N SER A 437 -19.48 -9.19 -0.48
CA SER A 437 -20.45 -8.34 -1.18
C SER A 437 -20.66 -6.97 -0.54
N GLY A 438 -20.14 -6.77 0.67
CA GLY A 438 -20.32 -5.55 1.45
C GLY A 438 -21.78 -5.30 1.83
N VAL A 439 -22.14 -4.01 1.99
CA VAL A 439 -23.52 -3.59 2.27
C VAL A 439 -24.16 -3.12 0.98
N ARG A 440 -25.15 -3.87 0.50
CA ARG A 440 -25.97 -3.48 -0.65
C ARG A 440 -27.32 -2.94 -0.20
N TYR A 441 -27.81 -1.92 -0.90
CA TYR A 441 -29.10 -1.31 -0.64
C TYR A 441 -30.00 -1.42 -1.86
N GLN A 442 -31.25 -1.83 -1.67
CA GLN A 442 -32.24 -2.03 -2.73
C GLN A 442 -33.58 -1.39 -2.35
N LEU A 443 -34.27 -0.88 -3.37
CA LEU A 443 -35.60 -0.33 -3.24
C LEU A 443 -36.63 -1.30 -3.84
N GLU A 444 -37.57 -1.76 -3.02
CA GLU A 444 -38.74 -2.56 -3.42
C GLU A 444 -40.01 -1.72 -3.42
N ALA A 445 -40.05 -0.62 -2.63
CA ALA A 445 -41.13 0.33 -2.66
C ALA A 445 -41.22 1.06 -4.03
N GLU A 446 -42.46 1.45 -4.45
CA GLU A 446 -42.67 2.11 -5.73
C GLU A 446 -41.81 3.39 -5.86
N ARG A 447 -41.11 3.49 -7.01
CA ARG A 447 -40.37 4.72 -7.34
C ARG A 447 -41.35 5.86 -7.50
N GLY A 448 -41.21 6.91 -6.68
CA GLY A 448 -42.11 8.05 -6.66
C GLY A 448 -43.08 8.08 -5.46
N SER A 449 -43.16 7.00 -4.66
CA SER A 449 -43.90 6.98 -3.39
C SER A 449 -43.27 7.87 -2.30
N LEU A 450 -42.02 8.28 -2.49
CA LEU A 450 -41.25 9.09 -1.52
C LEU A 450 -40.38 10.12 -2.26
N PRO A 451 -40.28 11.38 -1.80
CA PRO A 451 -39.32 12.35 -2.31
C PRO A 451 -37.87 11.84 -2.22
N ALA A 452 -37.05 12.14 -3.24
CA ALA A 452 -35.66 11.65 -3.35
C ALA A 452 -34.81 11.99 -2.10
N ALA A 453 -35.00 13.17 -1.51
CA ALA A 453 -34.29 13.59 -0.29
C ALA A 453 -34.58 12.67 0.92
N PHE A 454 -35.79 12.11 1.01
CA PHE A 454 -36.14 11.18 2.09
C PHE A 454 -35.57 9.78 1.81
N MET A 455 -35.55 9.34 0.54
CA MET A 455 -34.88 8.09 0.15
C MET A 455 -33.39 8.12 0.49
N THR A 456 -32.71 9.20 0.10
CA THR A 456 -31.29 9.40 0.46
C THR A 456 -31.09 9.42 1.98
N ALA A 457 -31.97 10.10 2.73
CA ALA A 457 -31.89 10.13 4.18
C ALA A 457 -32.02 8.74 4.82
N ILE A 458 -32.87 7.85 4.27
CA ILE A 458 -33.00 6.48 4.73
C ILE A 458 -31.73 5.69 4.42
N GLU A 459 -31.26 5.72 3.16
CA GLU A 459 -30.08 4.97 2.72
C GLU A 459 -28.82 5.35 3.51
N ASP A 460 -28.55 6.65 3.63
CA ASP A 460 -27.42 7.17 4.39
C ASP A 460 -27.46 6.71 5.85
N THR A 461 -28.68 6.73 6.44
CA THR A 461 -28.87 6.32 7.84
C THR A 461 -28.71 4.81 8.01
N VAL A 462 -29.16 3.98 7.06
CA VAL A 462 -28.92 2.54 7.05
C VAL A 462 -27.43 2.24 7.03
N ARG A 463 -26.69 2.87 6.12
CA ARG A 463 -25.23 2.67 6.01
C ARG A 463 -24.50 3.10 7.29
N ALA A 464 -24.87 4.24 7.86
CA ALA A 464 -24.30 4.73 9.11
C ALA A 464 -24.63 3.80 10.29
N ALA A 465 -25.87 3.31 10.41
CA ALA A 465 -26.28 2.46 11.51
C ALA A 465 -25.66 1.04 11.46
N LEU A 466 -25.36 0.50 10.27
CA LEU A 466 -24.66 -0.77 10.10
C LEU A 466 -23.18 -0.70 10.48
N ALA A 467 -22.61 0.49 10.69
CA ALA A 467 -21.27 0.64 11.20
C ALA A 467 -21.09 0.08 12.62
N THR A 468 -22.21 -0.09 13.36
CA THR A 468 -22.22 -0.68 14.71
C THR A 468 -23.41 -1.63 14.83
N GLY A 469 -23.17 -2.91 14.74
CA GLY A 469 -24.19 -3.95 14.88
C GLY A 469 -24.56 -4.24 16.33
N PRO A 470 -25.49 -5.22 16.55
CA PRO A 470 -25.97 -5.59 17.88
C PRO A 470 -24.89 -6.06 18.86
N GLN A 471 -23.76 -6.59 18.36
CA GLN A 471 -22.63 -7.07 19.18
C GLN A 471 -21.44 -6.08 19.20
N GLY A 472 -21.66 -4.85 18.66
CA GLY A 472 -20.66 -3.77 18.67
C GLY A 472 -19.72 -3.72 17.47
N TRP A 473 -19.82 -4.66 16.53
CA TRP A 473 -19.01 -4.70 15.32
C TRP A 473 -19.83 -4.25 14.11
N ARG A 474 -19.14 -3.81 13.05
CA ARG A 474 -19.82 -3.45 11.80
C ARG A 474 -20.50 -4.66 11.18
N VAL A 475 -21.74 -4.49 10.70
CA VAL A 475 -22.44 -5.51 9.92
C VAL A 475 -22.01 -5.42 8.47
N VAL A 476 -21.61 -6.54 7.89
CA VAL A 476 -21.13 -6.65 6.50
C VAL A 476 -21.87 -7.75 5.75
N ASP A 477 -21.65 -7.81 4.43
CA ASP A 477 -22.16 -8.87 3.56
C ASP A 477 -23.68 -9.06 3.73
N CYS A 478 -24.41 -7.97 3.53
CA CYS A 478 -25.87 -7.96 3.65
C CYS A 478 -26.54 -7.13 2.56
N LEU A 479 -27.75 -7.54 2.22
CA LEU A 479 -28.67 -6.78 1.39
C LEU A 479 -29.77 -6.18 2.27
N VAL A 480 -29.86 -4.84 2.26
CA VAL A 480 -30.94 -4.12 2.93
C VAL A 480 -31.94 -3.65 1.88
N THR A 481 -33.19 -4.07 2.01
CA THR A 481 -34.27 -3.70 1.10
C THR A 481 -35.27 -2.81 1.83
N LEU A 482 -35.53 -1.62 1.25
CA LEU A 482 -36.62 -0.74 1.70
C LEU A 482 -37.94 -1.27 1.13
N THR A 483 -38.78 -1.85 1.99
CA THR A 483 -40.02 -2.55 1.60
C THR A 483 -41.27 -1.67 1.74
N HIS A 484 -41.31 -0.79 2.75
CA HIS A 484 -42.45 0.07 3.03
C HIS A 484 -42.00 1.52 3.27
N THR A 485 -42.74 2.46 2.73
CA THR A 485 -42.53 3.90 2.94
C THR A 485 -43.87 4.59 3.14
N GLY A 486 -43.87 5.70 3.85
CA GLY A 486 -45.02 6.58 4.01
C GLY A 486 -44.66 7.90 4.65
N TYR A 487 -45.31 8.97 4.22
CA TYR A 487 -45.14 10.32 4.75
C TYR A 487 -46.45 11.12 4.67
N SER A 488 -46.53 12.20 5.44
CA SER A 488 -47.67 13.15 5.44
C SER A 488 -47.14 14.52 5.03
N SER A 489 -47.55 14.99 3.86
CA SER A 489 -47.23 16.36 3.41
C SER A 489 -48.19 17.37 4.04
N PRO A 490 -47.71 18.53 4.51
CA PRO A 490 -46.33 19.01 4.54
C PRO A 490 -45.57 18.71 5.84
N VAL A 491 -46.08 17.85 6.74
CA VAL A 491 -45.64 17.67 8.12
C VAL A 491 -44.32 16.87 8.22
N THR A 492 -44.19 15.82 7.40
CA THR A 492 -43.00 14.95 7.46
C THR A 492 -41.74 15.68 6.98
N VAL A 493 -40.67 15.56 7.75
CA VAL A 493 -39.35 16.10 7.43
C VAL A 493 -38.29 14.96 7.33
N ALA A 494 -37.15 15.23 6.71
CA ALA A 494 -36.08 14.24 6.57
C ALA A 494 -35.55 13.72 7.93
N ALA A 495 -35.68 14.52 8.98
CA ALA A 495 -35.32 14.14 10.34
C ALA A 495 -36.16 12.97 10.88
N ASP A 496 -37.47 12.90 10.50
CA ASP A 496 -38.32 11.78 10.90
C ASP A 496 -37.74 10.45 10.39
N PHE A 497 -37.30 10.42 9.14
CA PHE A 497 -36.68 9.22 8.55
C PHE A 497 -35.32 8.90 9.17
N ARG A 498 -34.48 9.92 9.42
CA ARG A 498 -33.16 9.71 10.07
C ARG A 498 -33.31 9.14 11.47
N ASN A 499 -34.33 9.52 12.22
CA ASN A 499 -34.57 9.05 13.59
C ASN A 499 -35.32 7.71 13.62
N LEU A 500 -36.22 7.44 12.69
CA LEU A 500 -37.00 6.21 12.64
C LEU A 500 -36.22 5.02 12.07
N THR A 501 -35.40 5.24 11.04
CA THR A 501 -34.65 4.19 10.32
C THR A 501 -33.77 3.34 11.25
N PRO A 502 -32.98 3.91 12.20
CA PRO A 502 -32.17 3.12 13.12
C PRO A 502 -32.99 2.18 13.99
N LEU A 503 -34.19 2.61 14.43
CA LEU A 503 -35.09 1.79 15.25
C LEU A 503 -35.64 0.59 14.48
N VAL A 504 -36.03 0.81 13.23
CA VAL A 504 -36.51 -0.25 12.34
C VAL A 504 -35.37 -1.22 12.01
N LEU A 505 -34.18 -0.69 11.69
CA LEU A 505 -33.03 -1.51 11.36
C LEU A 505 -32.59 -2.36 12.54
N LYS A 506 -32.54 -1.79 13.76
CA LYS A 506 -32.21 -2.52 14.97
C LYS A 506 -33.16 -3.71 15.19
N GLU A 507 -34.47 -3.49 15.07
CA GLU A 507 -35.46 -4.57 15.20
C GLU A 507 -35.30 -5.65 14.12
N ALA A 508 -35.01 -5.24 12.89
CA ALA A 508 -34.73 -6.18 11.79
C ALA A 508 -33.46 -7.01 12.05
N LEU A 509 -32.38 -6.40 12.55
CA LEU A 509 -31.14 -7.05 12.95
C LEU A 509 -31.32 -8.02 14.11
N GLU A 510 -32.10 -7.66 15.12
CA GLU A 510 -32.44 -8.55 16.24
C GLU A 510 -33.17 -9.81 15.76
N LYS A 511 -34.11 -9.66 14.83
CA LYS A 511 -34.82 -10.80 14.20
C LYS A 511 -33.92 -11.63 13.28
N ALA A 512 -33.00 -11.00 12.56
CA ALA A 512 -32.04 -11.69 11.73
C ALA A 512 -31.02 -12.50 12.57
N GLY A 513 -30.63 -11.97 13.71
CA GLY A 513 -29.52 -12.45 14.51
C GLY A 513 -28.19 -12.26 13.78
N THR A 514 -27.15 -12.00 14.54
CA THR A 514 -25.79 -11.85 14.00
C THR A 514 -24.81 -12.86 14.60
N VAL A 515 -23.72 -13.11 13.90
CA VAL A 515 -22.57 -13.86 14.36
C VAL A 515 -21.32 -13.00 14.19
N VAL A 516 -20.49 -12.97 15.23
CA VAL A 516 -19.19 -12.29 15.16
C VAL A 516 -18.23 -13.15 14.37
N CYS A 517 -17.55 -12.53 13.42
CA CYS A 517 -16.54 -13.17 12.58
C CYS A 517 -15.21 -12.44 12.74
N GLN A 518 -14.14 -13.21 12.98
CA GLN A 518 -12.78 -12.70 13.03
C GLN A 518 -12.15 -12.70 11.64
N PRO A 519 -11.24 -11.76 11.35
CA PRO A 519 -10.49 -11.77 10.10
C PRO A 519 -9.50 -12.91 10.06
N MET A 520 -9.39 -13.53 8.90
CA MET A 520 -8.47 -14.64 8.61
C MET A 520 -7.46 -14.20 7.55
N GLU A 521 -6.26 -14.73 7.65
CA GLU A 521 -5.18 -14.51 6.71
C GLU A 521 -4.77 -15.82 6.05
N GLN A 522 -4.55 -15.79 4.76
CA GLN A 522 -3.81 -16.83 4.07
C GLN A 522 -2.32 -16.52 4.24
N ALA A 523 -1.63 -17.35 4.98
CA ALA A 523 -0.19 -17.27 5.20
C ALA A 523 0.51 -18.26 4.26
N ASP A 524 1.37 -17.75 3.37
CA ASP A 524 2.30 -18.52 2.55
C ASP A 524 3.66 -18.49 3.27
N ILE A 525 4.13 -19.64 3.77
CA ILE A 525 5.35 -19.75 4.58
C ILE A 525 6.36 -20.61 3.83
N ASP A 526 7.49 -19.99 3.46
CA ASP A 526 8.65 -20.71 2.91
C ASP A 526 9.68 -20.93 4.01
N MET A 527 10.25 -22.14 4.06
CA MET A 527 11.17 -22.54 5.11
C MET A 527 12.11 -23.65 4.64
N PRO A 528 13.20 -23.96 5.38
CA PRO A 528 13.96 -25.18 5.19
C PRO A 528 13.11 -26.43 5.42
N ALA A 529 13.36 -27.50 4.66
CA ALA A 529 12.54 -28.71 4.71
C ALA A 529 12.54 -29.39 6.09
N ASP A 530 13.63 -29.26 6.86
CA ASP A 530 13.78 -29.79 8.21
C ASP A 530 12.90 -29.05 9.25
N ALA A 531 12.52 -27.80 8.98
CA ALA A 531 11.68 -26.99 9.86
C ALA A 531 10.18 -27.26 9.71
N VAL A 532 9.73 -28.00 8.69
CA VAL A 532 8.32 -28.18 8.33
C VAL A 532 7.49 -28.65 9.51
N SER A 533 7.90 -29.71 10.21
CA SER A 533 7.13 -30.28 11.32
C SER A 533 6.92 -29.28 12.46
N THR A 534 7.94 -28.50 12.76
CA THR A 534 7.90 -27.51 13.85
C THR A 534 7.00 -26.33 13.50
N VAL A 535 7.05 -25.86 12.24
CA VAL A 535 6.21 -24.77 11.75
C VAL A 535 4.75 -25.22 11.64
N LEU A 536 4.46 -26.45 11.18
CA LEU A 536 3.09 -26.99 11.18
C LEU A 536 2.49 -27.03 12.58
N ASN A 537 3.26 -27.48 13.59
CA ASN A 537 2.83 -27.46 14.98
C ASN A 537 2.55 -26.04 15.50
N LEU A 538 3.36 -25.06 15.13
CA LEU A 538 3.11 -23.64 15.45
C LEU A 538 1.80 -23.17 14.84
N LEU A 539 1.57 -23.43 13.56
CA LEU A 539 0.34 -23.03 12.85
C LEU A 539 -0.91 -23.60 13.49
N VAL A 540 -0.92 -24.91 13.80
CA VAL A 540 -2.05 -25.57 14.46
C VAL A 540 -2.28 -24.99 15.86
N ARG A 541 -1.22 -24.76 16.63
CA ARG A 541 -1.31 -24.13 17.97
C ARG A 541 -1.90 -22.72 17.90
N CYS A 542 -1.61 -21.96 16.84
CA CYS A 542 -2.18 -20.64 16.59
C CYS A 542 -3.61 -20.69 16.01
N GLY A 543 -4.24 -21.87 15.93
CA GLY A 543 -5.59 -22.04 15.38
C GLY A 543 -5.63 -21.96 13.86
N GLY A 544 -4.50 -22.14 13.20
CA GLY A 544 -4.42 -22.16 11.75
C GLY A 544 -4.75 -23.52 11.15
N ALA A 545 -5.22 -23.51 9.89
CA ALA A 545 -5.48 -24.69 9.07
C ALA A 545 -4.41 -24.78 7.96
N PRO A 546 -3.30 -25.51 8.19
CA PRO A 546 -2.25 -25.66 7.17
C PRO A 546 -2.68 -26.65 6.08
N GLU A 547 -2.30 -26.32 4.83
CA GLU A 547 -2.36 -27.24 3.70
C GLU A 547 -1.15 -28.20 3.70
N MET A 548 -1.18 -29.18 2.79
CA MET A 548 -0.04 -30.09 2.61
C MET A 548 1.22 -29.34 2.18
N PRO A 549 2.36 -29.54 2.87
CA PRO A 549 3.64 -28.92 2.49
C PRO A 549 4.08 -29.32 1.10
N VAL A 550 4.56 -28.36 0.31
CA VAL A 550 5.23 -28.62 -0.97
C VAL A 550 6.73 -28.56 -0.73
N VAL A 551 7.41 -29.70 -0.78
CA VAL A 551 8.86 -29.81 -0.57
C VAL A 551 9.57 -29.82 -1.92
N ARG A 552 10.61 -28.98 -2.06
CA ARG A 552 11.48 -28.88 -3.26
C ARG A 552 12.95 -28.85 -2.82
N GLY A 553 13.61 -30.00 -2.89
CA GLY A 553 14.98 -30.14 -2.37
C GLY A 553 15.04 -29.81 -0.86
N ASP A 554 15.91 -28.88 -0.50
CA ASP A 554 16.12 -28.46 0.90
C ASP A 554 15.13 -27.38 1.38
N SER A 555 14.15 -26.99 0.57
CA SER A 555 13.14 -25.98 0.92
C SER A 555 11.73 -26.56 0.88
N ALA A 556 10.85 -25.98 1.68
CA ALA A 556 9.44 -26.32 1.72
C ALA A 556 8.58 -25.05 1.78
N THR A 557 7.41 -25.13 1.17
CA THR A 557 6.38 -24.08 1.26
C THR A 557 5.14 -24.66 1.89
N VAL A 558 4.58 -23.97 2.88
CA VAL A 558 3.31 -24.31 3.53
C VAL A 558 2.36 -23.14 3.37
N ARG A 559 1.16 -23.42 2.90
CA ARG A 559 0.04 -22.47 2.92
C ARG A 559 -0.86 -22.79 4.09
N ALA A 560 -1.33 -21.77 4.81
CA ALA A 560 -2.26 -21.95 5.91
C ALA A 560 -3.25 -20.78 5.98
N ILE A 561 -4.49 -21.07 6.40
CA ILE A 561 -5.43 -20.02 6.82
C ILE A 561 -5.29 -19.86 8.33
N VAL A 562 -4.98 -18.66 8.80
CA VAL A 562 -4.70 -18.35 10.21
C VAL A 562 -5.52 -17.16 10.69
N PRO A 563 -5.95 -17.10 11.97
CA PRO A 563 -6.56 -15.88 12.52
C PRO A 563 -5.58 -14.69 12.48
N SER A 564 -6.03 -13.54 12.00
CA SER A 564 -5.19 -12.34 11.89
C SER A 564 -4.55 -11.92 13.22
N GLY A 565 -5.26 -12.12 14.34
CA GLY A 565 -4.74 -11.83 15.67
C GLY A 565 -3.59 -12.72 16.13
N ARG A 566 -3.37 -13.87 15.46
CA ARG A 566 -2.27 -14.80 15.75
C ARG A 566 -1.10 -14.70 14.79
N LEU A 567 -1.25 -13.93 13.72
CA LEU A 567 -0.22 -13.81 12.69
C LEU A 567 1.10 -13.31 13.25
N ARG A 568 1.05 -12.31 14.13
CA ARG A 568 2.25 -11.75 14.78
C ARG A 568 3.01 -12.77 15.64
N GLU A 569 2.31 -13.65 16.34
CA GLU A 569 2.93 -14.74 17.09
C GLU A 569 3.70 -15.68 16.17
N ILE A 570 3.13 -15.97 14.99
CA ILE A 570 3.78 -16.78 13.96
C ILE A 570 5.00 -16.07 13.39
N GLU A 571 4.87 -14.80 13.03
CA GLU A 571 5.97 -13.96 12.50
C GLU A 571 7.14 -13.89 13.47
N GLN A 572 6.88 -13.71 14.75
CA GLN A 572 7.93 -13.62 15.78
C GLN A 572 8.61 -14.94 16.06
N ALA A 573 7.87 -16.05 16.01
CA ALA A 573 8.43 -17.37 16.27
C ALA A 573 9.19 -17.97 15.08
N LEU A 574 8.78 -17.61 13.85
CA LEU A 574 9.31 -18.20 12.63
C LEU A 574 10.84 -18.12 12.48
N PRO A 575 11.51 -16.98 12.74
CA PRO A 575 12.98 -16.91 12.64
C PRO A 575 13.69 -17.90 13.56
N GLY A 576 13.23 -18.05 14.81
CA GLY A 576 13.80 -18.99 15.75
C GLY A 576 13.63 -20.46 15.35
N LEU A 577 12.51 -20.79 14.69
CA LEU A 577 12.21 -22.15 14.25
C LEU A 577 12.88 -22.54 12.93
N THR A 578 13.34 -21.57 12.17
CA THR A 578 13.89 -21.75 10.81
C THR A 578 15.32 -21.25 10.67
N ASN A 579 16.02 -20.99 11.79
CA ASN A 579 17.36 -20.40 11.81
C ASN A 579 17.46 -19.09 10.97
N GLY A 580 16.39 -18.27 10.98
CA GLY A 580 16.32 -17.03 10.21
C GLY A 580 16.02 -17.19 8.71
N HIS A 581 15.83 -18.41 8.23
CA HIS A 581 15.57 -18.66 6.79
C HIS A 581 14.08 -18.70 6.42
N GLY A 582 13.18 -18.70 7.42
CA GLY A 582 11.73 -18.70 7.18
C GLY A 582 11.23 -17.35 6.70
N THR A 583 10.31 -17.36 5.72
CA THR A 583 9.57 -16.18 5.29
C THR A 583 8.09 -16.42 5.39
N LEU A 584 7.33 -15.41 5.80
CA LEU A 584 5.89 -15.43 5.84
C LEU A 584 5.35 -14.28 5.01
N ILE A 585 4.43 -14.59 4.10
CA ILE A 585 3.63 -13.61 3.37
C ILE A 585 2.19 -13.88 3.70
N ALA A 586 1.51 -12.88 4.25
CA ALA A 586 0.09 -12.99 4.57
C ALA A 586 -0.76 -12.15 3.63
N ARG A 587 -1.95 -12.66 3.30
CA ARG A 587 -2.97 -11.96 2.53
C ARG A 587 -4.31 -12.15 3.22
N PHE A 588 -5.12 -11.12 3.23
CA PHE A 588 -6.47 -11.24 3.77
C PHE A 588 -7.26 -12.33 3.06
N ALA A 589 -7.84 -13.26 3.81
CA ALA A 589 -8.56 -14.43 3.32
C ALA A 589 -10.06 -14.41 3.64
N GLY A 590 -10.56 -13.28 4.17
CA GLY A 590 -11.96 -13.14 4.54
C GLY A 590 -12.19 -13.21 6.05
N TYR A 591 -13.44 -13.46 6.43
CA TYR A 591 -13.86 -13.52 7.84
C TYR A 591 -14.44 -14.89 8.15
N GLN A 592 -14.12 -15.45 9.31
CA GLN A 592 -14.63 -16.71 9.82
C GLN A 592 -15.35 -16.49 11.16
N ALA A 593 -16.47 -17.17 11.37
CA ALA A 593 -17.21 -17.13 12.64
C ALA A 593 -16.33 -17.59 13.81
N LEU A 594 -16.44 -16.84 14.93
CA LEU A 594 -15.80 -17.18 16.20
C LEU A 594 -16.45 -18.39 16.87
#